data_a5c50cad32b4f86bd974dd5291b9fbe4
#
_entry.id   a5c50cad32b4f86bd974dd5291b9fbe4
#
_cell.length_a   1.000
_cell.length_b   1.000
_cell.length_c   1.000
_cell.angle_alpha   90.00
_cell.angle_beta   90.00
_cell.angle_gamma   90.00
#
_symmetry.space_group_name_H-M   'P 1'
#
loop_
_entity.id
_entity.type
_entity.pdbx_description
1 polymer ?
#
loop_
_entity_poly.entity_id
_entity_poly.type
_entity_poly.pdbx_seq_one_letter_code
_entity_poly.pdbx_strand_id
1 'polypeptide(L)'
;MPACAAALALVLVLVCAVTAVLAYTFPALTGRVVDQANVIPAETRGALETKLADLESKSGIQLVVATVTSLEGGDVESYANQLFRAWKLGEAQKNNGVLLMVAPNERRVRIEVGYGLEATLTDALSSVIITNAITPRFKAGDFPGGITRGVDDIITVLTTDASEWQQRPSLRLDSRENDPAGNLIFFGFFILILLLIVSSSFRQWFFAALASSGSSGGGYRGGGGWSSGSSSSGGGFSGGGGSSGGGGASGSW
;
A
#
# COMPACT_ATOMS: atom_id res chain seq x y z
N MET A 1 50.87 6.50 -25.37
CA MET A 1 49.55 6.00 -25.84
C MET A 1 48.97 4.83 -25.04
N PRO A 2 49.71 3.88 -24.43
CA PRO A 2 49.09 2.79 -23.64
C PRO A 2 48.43 3.22 -22.34
N ALA A 3 48.90 4.30 -21.70
CA ALA A 3 48.31 4.81 -20.45
C ALA A 3 46.87 5.37 -20.63
N CYS A 4 46.60 6.02 -21.76
CA CYS A 4 45.24 6.54 -22.05
C CYS A 4 44.24 5.41 -22.34
N ALA A 5 44.70 4.32 -23.00
CA ALA A 5 43.86 3.16 -23.27
C ALA A 5 43.51 2.40 -21.97
N ALA A 6 44.49 2.28 -21.05
CA ALA A 6 44.26 1.66 -19.74
C ALA A 6 43.28 2.50 -18.86
N ALA A 7 43.39 3.82 -18.87
CA ALA A 7 42.47 4.71 -18.16
C ALA A 7 41.05 4.63 -18.73
N LEU A 8 40.90 4.59 -20.06
CA LEU A 8 39.61 4.44 -20.71
C LEU A 8 38.96 3.09 -20.40
N ALA A 9 39.71 2.00 -20.41
CA ALA A 9 39.25 0.68 -20.05
C ALA A 9 38.80 0.60 -18.57
N LEU A 10 39.55 1.26 -17.66
CA LEU A 10 39.18 1.33 -16.24
C LEU A 10 37.87 2.10 -16.02
N VAL A 11 37.70 3.23 -16.72
CA VAL A 11 36.47 4.01 -16.67
C VAL A 11 35.28 3.21 -17.23
N LEU A 12 35.50 2.47 -18.33
CA LEU A 12 34.44 1.62 -18.92
C LEU A 12 34.02 0.50 -17.97
N VAL A 13 35.00 -0.17 -17.32
CA VAL A 13 34.71 -1.19 -16.30
C VAL A 13 34.01 -0.61 -15.08
N LEU A 14 34.39 0.60 -14.64
CA LEU A 14 33.72 1.30 -13.53
C LEU A 14 32.28 1.69 -13.88
N VAL A 15 32.05 2.17 -15.10
CA VAL A 15 30.70 2.50 -15.61
C VAL A 15 29.84 1.23 -15.75
N CYS A 16 30.39 0.11 -16.24
CA CYS A 16 29.70 -1.17 -16.29
C CYS A 16 29.38 -1.74 -14.90
N ALA A 17 30.23 -1.51 -13.90
CA ALA A 17 30.00 -1.98 -12.53
C ALA A 17 28.88 -1.18 -11.82
N VAL A 18 28.63 0.07 -12.21
CA VAL A 18 27.59 0.93 -11.60
C VAL A 18 26.17 0.63 -12.15
N THR A 19 26.06 -0.08 -13.27
CA THR A 19 24.77 -0.49 -13.85
C THR A 19 24.26 -1.85 -13.34
N ALA A 20 24.63 -2.26 -12.15
CA ALA A 20 23.89 -3.32 -11.46
C ALA A 20 22.49 -2.76 -11.17
N VAL A 21 21.58 -2.94 -12.14
CA VAL A 21 20.14 -2.71 -11.96
C VAL A 21 19.74 -3.58 -10.77
N LEU A 22 19.31 -2.95 -9.67
CA LEU A 22 18.72 -3.64 -8.55
C LEU A 22 17.41 -4.27 -9.05
N ALA A 23 17.51 -5.49 -9.54
CA ALA A 23 16.35 -6.28 -9.94
C ALA A 23 15.74 -6.84 -8.65
N TYR A 24 14.46 -6.55 -8.41
CA TYR A 24 13.73 -7.16 -7.30
C TYR A 24 13.71 -8.69 -7.43
N THR A 25 13.80 -9.35 -6.29
CA THR A 25 13.65 -10.81 -6.20
C THR A 25 12.20 -11.14 -5.85
N PHE A 26 11.38 -11.37 -6.86
CA PHE A 26 9.97 -11.64 -6.65
C PHE A 26 9.72 -13.09 -6.19
N PRO A 27 8.73 -13.31 -5.27
CA PRO A 27 8.26 -14.65 -4.96
C PRO A 27 7.65 -15.31 -6.20
N ALA A 28 7.72 -16.64 -6.26
CA ALA A 28 7.05 -17.40 -7.31
C ALA A 28 5.53 -17.31 -7.15
N LEU A 29 4.79 -17.19 -8.24
CA LEU A 29 3.33 -17.25 -8.25
C LEU A 29 2.90 -18.71 -8.06
N THR A 30 2.63 -19.11 -6.82
CA THR A 30 2.28 -20.50 -6.46
C THR A 30 0.79 -20.77 -6.42
N GLY A 31 -0.04 -19.72 -6.38
CA GLY A 31 -1.49 -19.79 -6.29
C GLY A 31 -2.09 -18.38 -6.32
N ARG A 32 -3.37 -18.27 -6.03
CA ARG A 32 -4.04 -16.97 -5.91
C ARG A 32 -3.72 -16.26 -4.59
N VAL A 33 -3.16 -16.99 -3.61
CA VAL A 33 -2.68 -16.45 -2.34
C VAL A 33 -1.22 -16.87 -2.14
N VAL A 34 -0.31 -15.91 -2.25
CA VAL A 34 1.13 -16.06 -2.03
C VAL A 34 1.49 -15.39 -0.71
N ASP A 35 1.67 -16.17 0.34
CA ASP A 35 1.93 -15.68 1.70
C ASP A 35 3.39 -15.89 2.09
N GLN A 36 4.30 -15.04 1.59
CA GLN A 36 5.71 -15.11 1.92
C GLN A 36 6.01 -14.60 3.35
N ALA A 37 5.21 -13.64 3.84
CA ALA A 37 5.37 -13.09 5.18
C ALA A 37 4.78 -13.98 6.30
N ASN A 38 4.10 -15.08 5.95
CA ASN A 38 3.44 -16.01 6.87
C ASN A 38 2.48 -15.32 7.87
N VAL A 39 1.69 -14.36 7.37
CA VAL A 39 0.70 -13.63 8.17
C VAL A 39 -0.73 -14.13 7.95
N ILE A 40 -0.95 -15.10 7.05
CA ILE A 40 -2.26 -15.66 6.72
C ILE A 40 -2.35 -17.10 7.24
N PRO A 41 -3.19 -17.41 8.24
CA PRO A 41 -3.42 -18.78 8.69
C PRO A 41 -3.89 -19.71 7.56
N ALA A 42 -3.57 -20.99 7.63
CA ALA A 42 -3.86 -21.97 6.58
C ALA A 42 -5.37 -22.05 6.25
N GLU A 43 -6.24 -21.96 7.26
CA GLU A 43 -7.69 -21.94 7.08
C GLU A 43 -8.16 -20.71 6.28
N THR A 44 -7.68 -19.52 6.66
CA THR A 44 -7.99 -18.25 5.94
C THR A 44 -7.46 -18.30 4.52
N ARG A 45 -6.25 -18.86 4.32
CA ARG A 45 -5.66 -19.03 2.97
C ARG A 45 -6.54 -19.91 2.09
N GLY A 46 -7.01 -21.05 2.59
CA GLY A 46 -7.91 -21.96 1.86
C GLY A 46 -9.24 -21.29 1.49
N ALA A 47 -9.81 -20.53 2.43
CA ALA A 47 -11.05 -19.78 2.18
C ALA A 47 -10.85 -18.68 1.11
N LEU A 48 -9.74 -17.94 1.17
CA LEU A 48 -9.38 -16.93 0.16
C LEU A 48 -9.14 -17.59 -1.21
N GLU A 49 -8.36 -18.67 -1.30
CA GLU A 49 -8.13 -19.40 -2.55
C GLU A 49 -9.45 -19.81 -3.22
N THR A 50 -10.39 -20.36 -2.47
CA THR A 50 -11.71 -20.75 -2.99
C THR A 50 -12.49 -19.55 -3.51
N LYS A 51 -12.51 -18.45 -2.74
CA LYS A 51 -13.23 -17.22 -3.08
C LYS A 51 -12.65 -16.56 -4.35
N LEU A 52 -11.34 -16.52 -4.46
CA LEU A 52 -10.63 -15.95 -5.61
C LEU A 52 -10.78 -16.83 -6.87
N ALA A 53 -10.79 -18.15 -6.72
CA ALA A 53 -11.08 -19.08 -7.80
C ALA A 53 -12.51 -18.92 -8.31
N ASP A 54 -13.46 -18.71 -7.42
CA ASP A 54 -14.87 -18.45 -7.72
C ASP A 54 -15.04 -17.15 -8.52
N LEU A 55 -14.37 -16.07 -8.11
CA LEU A 55 -14.36 -14.81 -8.84
C LEU A 55 -13.85 -15.01 -10.28
N GLU A 56 -12.68 -15.64 -10.42
CA GLU A 56 -12.07 -15.88 -11.73
C GLU A 56 -12.95 -16.73 -12.62
N SER A 57 -13.57 -17.79 -12.08
CA SER A 57 -14.46 -18.68 -12.86
C SER A 57 -15.73 -17.99 -13.36
N LYS A 58 -16.27 -17.03 -12.60
CA LYS A 58 -17.53 -16.34 -12.92
C LYS A 58 -17.34 -15.09 -13.78
N SER A 59 -16.25 -14.36 -13.57
CA SER A 59 -16.02 -13.06 -14.23
C SER A 59 -14.79 -13.03 -15.15
N GLY A 60 -13.93 -14.03 -15.08
CA GLY A 60 -12.62 -14.04 -15.73
C GLY A 60 -11.60 -13.11 -15.06
N ILE A 61 -11.98 -12.38 -14.01
CA ILE A 61 -11.10 -11.44 -13.33
C ILE A 61 -10.12 -12.22 -12.44
N GLN A 62 -8.82 -11.97 -12.61
CA GLN A 62 -7.78 -12.60 -11.82
C GLN A 62 -7.35 -11.68 -10.66
N LEU A 63 -7.86 -11.95 -9.46
CA LEU A 63 -7.44 -11.28 -8.23
C LEU A 63 -6.45 -12.18 -7.47
N VAL A 64 -5.29 -11.64 -7.13
CA VAL A 64 -4.24 -12.33 -6.38
C VAL A 64 -3.90 -11.54 -5.11
N VAL A 65 -3.69 -12.26 -4.02
CA VAL A 65 -3.20 -11.71 -2.76
C VAL A 65 -1.73 -12.11 -2.60
N ALA A 66 -0.87 -11.14 -2.32
CA ALA A 66 0.54 -11.35 -2.04
C ALA A 66 0.93 -10.74 -0.70
N THR A 67 1.59 -11.49 0.16
CA THR A 67 2.33 -10.91 1.28
C THR A 67 3.82 -11.07 1.03
N VAL A 68 4.60 -10.02 1.24
CA VAL A 68 6.05 -10.01 1.03
C VAL A 68 6.78 -9.66 2.31
N THR A 69 7.95 -10.25 2.51
CA THR A 69 8.77 -9.99 3.71
C THR A 69 9.51 -8.67 3.63
N SER A 70 9.81 -8.17 2.44
CA SER A 70 10.50 -6.90 2.22
C SER A 70 10.22 -6.33 0.84
N LEU A 71 10.25 -5.01 0.74
CA LEU A 71 10.24 -4.26 -0.53
C LEU A 71 11.66 -4.03 -1.09
N GLU A 72 12.68 -4.68 -0.51
CA GLU A 72 14.08 -4.59 -0.94
C GLU A 72 14.60 -3.14 -1.07
N GLY A 73 14.09 -2.24 -0.23
CA GLY A 73 14.45 -0.82 -0.23
C GLY A 73 13.73 0.04 -1.27
N GLY A 74 12.84 -0.55 -2.07
CA GLY A 74 12.01 0.16 -3.03
C GLY A 74 10.73 0.74 -2.43
N ASP A 75 10.02 1.53 -3.23
CA ASP A 75 8.67 1.96 -2.91
C ASP A 75 7.64 0.88 -3.23
N VAL A 76 6.50 0.92 -2.52
CA VAL A 76 5.46 -0.11 -2.63
C VAL A 76 4.79 -0.09 -4.01
N GLU A 77 4.70 1.07 -4.64
CA GLU A 77 4.11 1.28 -5.96
C GLU A 77 4.94 0.59 -7.04
N SER A 78 6.23 0.89 -7.09
CA SER A 78 7.16 0.29 -8.06
C SER A 78 7.28 -1.21 -7.87
N TYR A 79 7.38 -1.67 -6.61
CA TYR A 79 7.47 -3.10 -6.32
C TYR A 79 6.21 -3.84 -6.77
N ALA A 80 5.02 -3.36 -6.40
CA ALA A 80 3.76 -4.00 -6.76
C ALA A 80 3.51 -4.01 -8.28
N ASN A 81 3.82 -2.92 -8.97
CA ASN A 81 3.68 -2.84 -10.42
C ASN A 81 4.61 -3.83 -11.14
N GLN A 82 5.87 -3.91 -10.70
CA GLN A 82 6.83 -4.86 -11.29
C GLN A 82 6.46 -6.30 -10.95
N LEU A 83 6.00 -6.59 -9.72
CA LEU A 83 5.50 -7.91 -9.32
C LEU A 83 4.29 -8.32 -10.17
N PHE A 84 3.32 -7.40 -10.34
CA PHE A 84 2.14 -7.62 -11.18
C PHE A 84 2.54 -8.01 -12.61
N ARG A 85 3.50 -7.29 -13.20
CA ARG A 85 4.02 -7.55 -14.55
C ARG A 85 4.84 -8.82 -14.62
N ALA A 86 5.67 -9.11 -13.61
CA ALA A 86 6.45 -10.34 -13.54
C ALA A 86 5.54 -11.57 -13.49
N TRP A 87 4.45 -11.49 -12.74
CA TRP A 87 3.43 -12.53 -12.65
C TRP A 87 2.44 -12.54 -13.83
N LYS A 88 2.44 -11.48 -14.66
CA LYS A 88 1.56 -11.32 -15.83
C LYS A 88 0.08 -11.49 -15.46
N LEU A 89 -0.37 -10.85 -14.37
CA LEU A 89 -1.71 -11.01 -13.83
C LEU A 89 -2.78 -10.50 -14.79
N GLY A 90 -3.85 -11.28 -14.94
CA GLY A 90 -4.96 -11.03 -15.86
C GLY A 90 -4.70 -11.53 -17.28
N GLU A 91 -5.75 -11.53 -18.09
CA GLU A 91 -5.67 -11.91 -19.51
C GLU A 91 -4.97 -10.84 -20.35
N ALA A 92 -4.09 -11.23 -21.28
CA ALA A 92 -3.26 -10.31 -22.07
C ALA A 92 -4.07 -9.26 -22.87
N GLN A 93 -5.26 -9.64 -23.36
CA GLN A 93 -6.11 -8.72 -24.13
C GLN A 93 -7.07 -7.89 -23.28
N LYS A 94 -7.48 -8.42 -22.11
CA LYS A 94 -8.45 -7.77 -21.23
C LYS A 94 -7.78 -6.95 -20.13
N ASN A 95 -6.54 -7.29 -19.77
CA ASN A 95 -5.81 -6.67 -18.64
C ASN A 95 -6.65 -6.63 -17.34
N ASN A 96 -7.37 -7.72 -17.07
CA ASN A 96 -8.35 -7.86 -15.99
C ASN A 96 -7.75 -8.50 -14.73
N GLY A 97 -6.50 -8.17 -14.43
CA GLY A 97 -5.82 -8.58 -13.22
C GLY A 97 -5.96 -7.56 -12.10
N VAL A 98 -5.93 -8.01 -10.84
CA VAL A 98 -5.81 -7.18 -9.63
C VAL A 98 -4.83 -7.85 -8.68
N LEU A 99 -3.98 -7.07 -8.02
CA LEU A 99 -3.06 -7.53 -6.99
C LEU A 99 -3.32 -6.77 -5.69
N LEU A 100 -3.66 -7.48 -4.63
CA LEU A 100 -3.61 -6.96 -3.26
C LEU A 100 -2.27 -7.38 -2.64
N MET A 101 -1.35 -6.44 -2.52
CA MET A 101 -0.02 -6.67 -1.95
C MET A 101 0.10 -6.07 -0.56
N VAL A 102 0.68 -6.83 0.37
CA VAL A 102 0.92 -6.41 1.76
C VAL A 102 2.39 -6.65 2.11
N ALA A 103 3.07 -5.62 2.59
CA ALA A 103 4.42 -5.67 3.14
C ALA A 103 4.37 -5.33 4.64
N PRO A 104 4.23 -6.35 5.52
CA PRO A 104 3.98 -6.12 6.95
C PRO A 104 5.14 -5.41 7.65
N ASN A 105 6.37 -5.70 7.28
CA ASN A 105 7.56 -5.11 7.90
C ASN A 105 7.69 -3.61 7.62
N GLU A 106 7.39 -3.19 6.39
CA GLU A 106 7.37 -1.78 5.99
C GLU A 106 6.04 -1.09 6.31
N ARG A 107 5.03 -1.84 6.80
CA ARG A 107 3.67 -1.36 7.05
C ARG A 107 3.06 -0.70 5.82
N ARG A 108 3.16 -1.38 4.69
CA ARG A 108 2.66 -0.91 3.39
C ARG A 108 1.67 -1.91 2.80
N VAL A 109 0.62 -1.36 2.22
CA VAL A 109 -0.36 -2.10 1.43
C VAL A 109 -0.57 -1.40 0.10
N ARG A 110 -0.75 -2.18 -0.95
CA ARG A 110 -1.04 -1.69 -2.30
C ARG A 110 -2.13 -2.54 -2.94
N ILE A 111 -3.10 -1.89 -3.57
CA ILE A 111 -3.98 -2.51 -4.56
C ILE A 111 -3.47 -2.03 -5.91
N GLU A 112 -2.98 -2.95 -6.73
CA GLU A 112 -2.54 -2.68 -8.11
C GLU A 112 -3.59 -3.22 -9.06
N VAL A 113 -4.00 -2.40 -10.04
CA VAL A 113 -5.13 -2.67 -10.92
C VAL A 113 -4.67 -2.72 -12.37
N GLY A 114 -5.08 -3.76 -13.09
CA GLY A 114 -4.84 -3.88 -14.53
C GLY A 114 -5.67 -2.89 -15.33
N TYR A 115 -5.14 -2.45 -16.47
CA TYR A 115 -5.76 -1.42 -17.32
C TYR A 115 -7.24 -1.65 -17.62
N GLY A 116 -7.66 -2.90 -17.80
CA GLY A 116 -9.05 -3.23 -18.12
C GLY A 116 -10.05 -3.02 -16.98
N LEU A 117 -9.56 -2.83 -15.76
CA LEU A 117 -10.39 -2.68 -14.56
C LEU A 117 -10.30 -1.29 -13.92
N GLU A 118 -9.45 -0.39 -14.42
CA GLU A 118 -9.25 0.95 -13.84
C GLU A 118 -10.54 1.79 -13.82
N ALA A 119 -11.43 1.59 -14.80
CA ALA A 119 -12.73 2.27 -14.82
C ALA A 119 -13.71 1.74 -13.76
N THR A 120 -13.56 0.48 -13.32
CA THR A 120 -14.42 -0.17 -12.31
C THR A 120 -13.83 -0.05 -10.91
N LEU A 121 -12.58 -0.46 -10.74
CA LEU A 121 -11.83 -0.34 -9.48
C LEU A 121 -10.86 0.85 -9.59
N THR A 122 -11.41 2.04 -9.45
CA THR A 122 -10.64 3.29 -9.57
C THR A 122 -9.66 3.48 -8.41
N ASP A 123 -8.68 4.37 -8.58
CA ASP A 123 -7.72 4.73 -7.51
C ASP A 123 -8.44 5.24 -6.25
N ALA A 124 -9.51 6.01 -6.43
CA ALA A 124 -10.32 6.52 -5.32
C ALA A 124 -10.97 5.37 -4.54
N LEU A 125 -11.57 4.39 -5.22
CA LEU A 125 -12.17 3.22 -4.57
C LEU A 125 -11.14 2.32 -3.91
N SER A 126 -10.01 2.08 -4.56
CA SER A 126 -8.88 1.36 -3.98
C SER A 126 -8.39 2.03 -2.70
N SER A 127 -8.29 3.36 -2.68
CA SER A 127 -7.93 4.15 -1.49
C SER A 127 -8.96 4.02 -0.36
N VAL A 128 -10.27 4.05 -0.69
CA VAL A 128 -11.35 3.84 0.29
C VAL A 128 -11.28 2.47 0.92
N ILE A 129 -11.10 1.42 0.11
CA ILE A 129 -10.96 0.03 0.60
C ILE A 129 -9.77 -0.08 1.55
N ILE A 130 -8.61 0.46 1.16
CA ILE A 130 -7.41 0.43 2.01
C ILE A 130 -7.68 1.15 3.34
N THR A 131 -8.24 2.35 3.28
CA THR A 131 -8.42 3.21 4.46
C THR A 131 -9.48 2.68 5.41
N ASN A 132 -10.60 2.19 4.90
CA ASN A 132 -11.77 1.84 5.70
C ASN A 132 -11.83 0.34 6.07
N ALA A 133 -11.33 -0.55 5.19
CA ALA A 133 -11.44 -1.98 5.40
C ALA A 133 -10.13 -2.62 5.90
N ILE A 134 -8.98 -2.23 5.32
CA ILE A 134 -7.70 -2.90 5.54
C ILE A 134 -6.93 -2.27 6.70
N THR A 135 -6.61 -0.98 6.60
CA THR A 135 -5.72 -0.27 7.53
C THR A 135 -6.17 -0.33 9.00
N PRO A 136 -7.45 -0.18 9.36
CA PRO A 136 -7.87 -0.25 10.76
C PRO A 136 -7.59 -1.62 11.40
N ARG A 137 -7.77 -2.70 10.63
CA ARG A 137 -7.49 -4.07 11.07
C ARG A 137 -5.98 -4.32 11.21
N PHE A 138 -5.18 -3.84 10.27
CA PHE A 138 -3.72 -3.94 10.33
C PHE A 138 -3.14 -3.17 11.52
N LYS A 139 -3.69 -2.00 11.87
CA LYS A 139 -3.33 -1.27 13.10
C LYS A 139 -3.65 -2.06 14.36
N ALA A 140 -4.69 -2.90 14.33
CA ALA A 140 -5.04 -3.80 15.43
C ALA A 140 -4.23 -5.12 15.40
N GLY A 141 -3.34 -5.33 14.42
CA GLY A 141 -2.58 -6.57 14.25
C GLY A 141 -3.35 -7.71 13.57
N ASP A 142 -4.59 -7.46 13.15
CA ASP A 142 -5.45 -8.43 12.47
C ASP A 142 -5.17 -8.43 10.95
N PHE A 143 -4.03 -9.01 10.54
CA PHE A 143 -3.69 -9.15 9.12
C PHE A 143 -4.67 -10.03 8.35
N PRO A 144 -5.04 -11.23 8.84
CA PRO A 144 -5.98 -12.10 8.13
C PRO A 144 -7.34 -11.46 7.91
N GLY A 145 -7.88 -10.81 8.95
CA GLY A 145 -9.16 -10.10 8.87
C GLY A 145 -9.11 -8.89 7.93
N GLY A 146 -8.01 -8.13 7.93
CA GLY A 146 -7.82 -7.00 7.03
C GLY A 146 -7.72 -7.42 5.57
N ILE A 147 -6.96 -8.49 5.27
CA ILE A 147 -6.83 -9.06 3.93
C ILE A 147 -8.18 -9.60 3.45
N THR A 148 -8.86 -10.40 4.27
CA THR A 148 -10.17 -10.98 3.92
C THR A 148 -11.19 -9.88 3.62
N ARG A 149 -11.26 -8.86 4.49
CA ARG A 149 -12.19 -7.74 4.29
C ARG A 149 -11.86 -6.94 3.03
N GLY A 150 -10.58 -6.67 2.77
CA GLY A 150 -10.12 -6.01 1.56
C GLY A 150 -10.49 -6.76 0.29
N VAL A 151 -10.28 -8.08 0.29
CA VAL A 151 -10.69 -8.97 -0.82
C VAL A 151 -12.21 -8.92 -1.04
N ASP A 152 -13.01 -8.99 0.04
CA ASP A 152 -14.47 -8.93 -0.06
C ASP A 152 -14.97 -7.62 -0.66
N ASP A 153 -14.39 -6.49 -0.24
CA ASP A 153 -14.75 -5.18 -0.76
C ASP A 153 -14.29 -5.01 -2.23
N ILE A 154 -13.10 -5.50 -2.60
CA ILE A 154 -12.63 -5.53 -3.99
C ILE A 154 -13.58 -6.36 -4.86
N ILE A 155 -13.93 -7.58 -4.45
CA ILE A 155 -14.87 -8.45 -5.19
C ILE A 155 -16.22 -7.75 -5.35
N THR A 156 -16.72 -7.13 -4.29
CA THR A 156 -17.98 -6.38 -4.34
C THR A 156 -17.94 -5.29 -5.41
N VAL A 157 -16.89 -4.48 -5.46
CA VAL A 157 -16.73 -3.41 -6.46
C VAL A 157 -16.66 -3.99 -7.88
N LEU A 158 -15.96 -5.12 -8.06
CA LEU A 158 -15.76 -5.74 -9.38
C LEU A 158 -16.99 -6.48 -9.90
N THR A 159 -17.91 -6.92 -9.03
CA THR A 159 -19.05 -7.77 -9.40
C THR A 159 -20.41 -7.09 -9.28
N THR A 160 -20.48 -5.92 -8.68
CA THR A 160 -21.73 -5.19 -8.44
C THR A 160 -21.80 -3.96 -9.32
N ASP A 161 -23.01 -3.60 -9.79
CA ASP A 161 -23.22 -2.37 -10.56
C ASP A 161 -22.83 -1.12 -9.77
N ALA A 162 -22.28 -0.12 -10.47
CA ALA A 162 -21.75 1.11 -9.87
C ALA A 162 -22.77 1.84 -8.96
N SER A 163 -24.06 1.72 -9.23
CA SER A 163 -25.14 2.33 -8.43
C SER A 163 -25.35 1.65 -7.08
N GLU A 164 -25.02 0.37 -6.94
CA GLU A 164 -25.25 -0.40 -5.72
C GLU A 164 -24.12 -0.28 -4.70
N TRP A 165 -22.82 -0.33 -5.14
CA TRP A 165 -21.72 -0.16 -4.20
C TRP A 165 -21.61 1.27 -3.66
N GLN A 166 -22.03 2.30 -4.43
CA GLN A 166 -22.09 3.70 -3.95
C GLN A 166 -23.04 3.88 -2.77
N GLN A 167 -24.00 3.00 -2.57
CA GLN A 167 -24.92 3.03 -1.44
C GLN A 167 -24.34 2.39 -0.17
N ARG A 168 -23.19 1.71 -0.23
CA ARG A 168 -22.58 1.04 0.92
C ARG A 168 -21.76 2.03 1.77
N PRO A 169 -22.11 2.22 3.08
CA PRO A 169 -21.41 3.17 3.94
C PRO A 169 -19.91 2.93 4.06
N SER A 170 -19.47 1.65 4.01
CA SER A 170 -18.06 1.26 4.13
C SER A 170 -17.19 1.70 2.94
N LEU A 171 -17.80 1.97 1.79
CA LEU A 171 -17.10 2.40 0.56
C LEU A 171 -17.25 3.92 0.32
N ARG A 172 -17.80 4.67 1.28
CA ARG A 172 -17.87 6.13 1.20
C ARG A 172 -16.67 6.78 1.89
N LEU A 173 -16.07 7.76 1.23
CA LEU A 173 -15.05 8.62 1.83
C LEU A 173 -15.63 9.56 2.90
N ASP A 174 -16.96 9.69 2.95
CA ASP A 174 -17.67 10.66 3.79
C ASP A 174 -17.74 10.27 5.27
N SER A 175 -17.21 9.13 5.66
CA SER A 175 -17.11 8.75 7.08
C SER A 175 -15.97 9.46 7.84
N ARG A 176 -15.59 10.68 7.42
CA ARG A 176 -15.08 11.64 8.38
C ARG A 176 -16.27 11.98 9.28
N GLU A 177 -16.40 11.24 10.34
CA GLU A 177 -17.16 11.66 11.50
C GLU A 177 -16.85 13.16 11.70
N ASN A 178 -17.85 13.99 11.51
CA ASN A 178 -17.75 15.40 11.89
C ASN A 178 -17.49 15.39 13.38
N ASP A 179 -16.21 15.33 13.76
CA ASP A 179 -15.82 15.46 15.16
C ASP A 179 -16.12 16.90 15.58
N PRO A 180 -17.25 17.12 16.28
CA PRO A 180 -17.64 18.46 16.69
C PRO A 180 -16.58 19.06 17.62
N ALA A 181 -15.78 18.23 18.30
CA ALA A 181 -14.66 18.66 19.13
C ALA A 181 -13.50 19.20 18.28
N GLY A 182 -13.17 18.56 17.15
CA GLY A 182 -12.15 19.05 16.21
C GLY A 182 -12.52 20.40 15.60
N ASN A 183 -13.78 20.58 15.22
CA ASN A 183 -14.27 21.85 14.72
C ASN A 183 -14.26 22.95 15.80
N LEU A 184 -14.65 22.64 17.04
CA LEU A 184 -14.59 23.58 18.16
C LEU A 184 -13.15 24.02 18.47
N ILE A 185 -12.19 23.09 18.43
CA ILE A 185 -10.76 23.39 18.62
C ILE A 185 -10.25 24.28 17.48
N PHE A 186 -10.62 24.00 16.23
CA PHE A 186 -10.22 24.79 15.07
C PHE A 186 -10.78 26.22 15.14
N PHE A 187 -12.08 26.38 15.44
CA PHE A 187 -12.68 27.70 15.61
C PHE A 187 -12.13 28.43 16.85
N GLY A 188 -11.88 27.73 17.96
CA GLY A 188 -11.25 28.29 19.14
C GLY A 188 -9.84 28.82 18.83
N PHE A 189 -9.03 28.07 18.09
CA PHE A 189 -7.70 28.49 17.66
C PHE A 189 -7.76 29.68 16.70
N PHE A 190 -8.73 29.69 15.78
CA PHE A 190 -8.94 30.80 14.85
C PHE A 190 -9.34 32.09 15.57
N ILE A 191 -10.27 32.00 16.55
CA ILE A 191 -10.67 33.14 17.40
C ILE A 191 -9.49 33.64 18.24
N LEU A 192 -8.67 32.74 18.79
CA LEU A 192 -7.45 33.08 19.54
C LEU A 192 -6.49 33.89 18.68
N ILE A 193 -6.21 33.44 17.45
CA ILE A 193 -5.36 34.17 16.50
C ILE A 193 -5.95 35.53 16.18
N LEU A 194 -7.24 35.62 15.95
CA LEU A 194 -7.91 36.88 15.64
C LEU A 194 -7.81 37.87 16.82
N LEU A 195 -7.98 37.39 18.06
CA LEU A 195 -7.79 38.19 19.27
C LEU A 195 -6.34 38.66 19.44
N LEU A 196 -5.34 37.83 19.11
CA LEU A 196 -3.94 38.21 19.12
C LEU A 196 -3.59 39.27 18.07
N ILE A 197 -4.30 39.29 16.94
CA ILE A 197 -4.07 40.29 15.88
C ILE A 197 -4.76 41.61 16.22
N VAL A 198 -6.01 41.56 16.69
CA VAL A 198 -6.87 42.73 16.86
C VAL A 198 -6.65 43.44 18.21
N SER A 199 -6.33 42.70 19.28
CA SER A 199 -6.19 43.26 20.63
C SER A 199 -4.74 43.30 21.10
N SER A 200 -4.18 44.52 21.16
CA SER A 200 -2.84 44.74 21.75
C SER A 200 -2.74 44.38 23.22
N SER A 201 -3.83 44.56 23.98
CA SER A 201 -3.89 44.23 25.41
C SER A 201 -3.93 42.72 25.64
N PHE A 202 -4.66 41.96 24.81
CA PHE A 202 -4.73 40.50 24.86
C PHE A 202 -3.37 39.85 24.51
N ARG A 203 -2.66 40.41 23.53
CA ARG A 203 -1.31 39.98 23.15
C ARG A 203 -0.31 40.12 24.27
N GLN A 204 -0.28 41.22 24.99
CA GLN A 204 0.64 41.44 26.13
C GLN A 204 0.34 40.45 27.28
N TRP A 205 -0.92 40.20 27.59
CA TRP A 205 -1.32 39.24 28.62
C TRP A 205 -0.95 37.81 28.25
N PHE A 206 -1.18 37.40 26.99
CA PHE A 206 -0.91 36.07 26.49
C PHE A 206 0.59 35.73 26.54
N PHE A 207 1.45 36.63 26.05
CA PHE A 207 2.89 36.42 26.09
C PHE A 207 3.46 36.47 27.52
N ALA A 208 2.88 37.20 28.41
CA ALA A 208 3.24 37.21 29.84
C ALA A 208 2.92 35.87 30.53
N ALA A 209 1.76 35.26 30.17
CA ALA A 209 1.37 33.95 30.68
C ALA A 209 2.25 32.81 30.12
N LEU A 210 2.64 32.90 28.86
CA LEU A 210 3.51 31.90 28.20
C LEU A 210 4.94 31.92 28.72
N ALA A 211 5.44 33.09 29.11
CA ALA A 211 6.79 33.24 29.66
C ALA A 211 6.98 32.64 31.08
N SER A 212 5.87 32.31 31.77
CA SER A 212 5.87 31.72 33.09
C SER A 212 5.91 30.18 33.13
N SER A 213 5.77 29.47 31.99
CA SER A 213 5.83 28.02 31.92
C SER A 213 7.06 27.57 31.13
N GLY A 214 8.21 27.57 31.82
CA GLY A 214 9.48 27.09 31.26
C GLY A 214 9.78 25.64 31.62
N SER A 215 10.38 24.95 30.66
CA SER A 215 11.33 23.85 30.82
C SER A 215 10.81 22.44 31.07
N SER A 216 10.98 21.55 30.11
CA SER A 216 11.98 20.48 30.16
C SER A 216 11.96 19.60 28.92
N GLY A 217 13.14 19.19 28.50
CA GLY A 217 13.52 18.48 27.33
C GLY A 217 13.62 16.96 27.51
N GLY A 218 13.89 16.24 26.41
CA GLY A 218 14.25 14.83 26.42
C GLY A 218 14.19 14.21 25.03
N GLY A 219 15.33 13.96 24.41
CA GLY A 219 15.48 13.22 23.18
C GLY A 219 15.73 11.74 23.42
N TYR A 220 15.40 10.89 22.44
CA TYR A 220 15.92 9.53 22.32
C TYR A 220 16.27 9.14 20.89
N ARG A 221 17.45 8.53 20.78
CA ARG A 221 18.09 7.88 19.63
C ARG A 221 18.02 6.35 19.76
N GLY A 222 18.15 5.65 18.62
CA GLY A 222 18.60 4.25 18.51
C GLY A 222 17.69 3.45 17.60
N GLY A 223 18.07 2.68 16.59
CA GLY A 223 19.26 1.94 16.29
C GLY A 223 18.91 0.51 15.92
N GLY A 224 19.02 0.11 14.64
CA GLY A 224 19.60 -1.02 14.02
C GLY A 224 19.14 -2.47 14.26
N GLY A 225 19.08 -3.27 13.15
CA GLY A 225 19.18 -4.71 13.23
C GLY A 225 18.60 -5.49 12.05
N TRP A 226 19.46 -6.08 11.24
CA TRP A 226 19.19 -6.91 10.06
C TRP A 226 19.14 -8.39 10.40
N SER A 227 18.34 -9.21 9.70
CA SER A 227 18.74 -10.56 9.34
C SER A 227 17.85 -11.17 8.23
N SER A 228 18.49 -11.92 7.35
CA SER A 228 18.02 -12.57 6.13
C SER A 228 17.69 -14.05 6.33
N GLY A 229 16.87 -14.63 5.42
CA GLY A 229 16.70 -16.10 5.30
C GLY A 229 15.60 -16.48 4.32
N SER A 230 15.87 -17.17 3.46
CA SER A 230 15.92 -17.98 2.28
C SER A 230 14.61 -18.69 1.87
N SER A 231 14.54 -18.91 0.56
CA SER A 231 13.54 -19.42 -0.35
C SER A 231 13.18 -20.90 -0.22
N SER A 232 11.94 -21.25 -0.63
CA SER A 232 11.65 -22.59 -1.19
C SER A 232 10.59 -22.52 -2.28
N SER A 233 10.83 -23.24 -3.35
CA SER A 233 10.10 -23.31 -4.61
C SER A 233 8.99 -24.37 -4.58
N GLY A 234 7.91 -24.11 -5.29
CA GLY A 234 6.85 -25.11 -5.57
C GLY A 234 5.75 -24.58 -6.47
N GLY A 235 5.65 -25.14 -7.62
CA GLY A 235 4.55 -25.44 -8.55
C GLY A 235 3.40 -24.46 -8.83
N GLY A 236 3.47 -23.84 -9.93
CA GLY A 236 2.67 -23.71 -11.08
C GLY A 236 1.26 -23.09 -11.08
N PHE A 237 1.02 -21.93 -10.47
CA PHE A 237 -0.05 -21.03 -10.93
C PHE A 237 0.57 -19.98 -11.87
N SER A 238 -0.09 -19.67 -13.01
CA SER A 238 0.43 -18.76 -14.04
C SER A 238 -0.55 -17.64 -14.32
N GLY A 239 -0.05 -16.42 -14.44
CA GLY A 239 -0.80 -15.28 -14.94
C GLY A 239 -1.08 -15.36 -16.43
N GLY A 240 -2.18 -14.79 -16.89
CA GLY A 240 -2.68 -14.85 -18.27
C GLY A 240 -2.06 -13.82 -19.23
N GLY A 241 -1.05 -13.03 -18.81
CA GLY A 241 -0.35 -12.09 -19.69
C GLY A 241 -0.82 -10.65 -19.63
N GLY A 242 -1.63 -10.28 -18.65
CA GLY A 242 -2.11 -8.91 -18.45
C GLY A 242 -1.03 -7.94 -17.98
N SER A 243 -1.32 -6.63 -18.05
CA SER A 243 -0.44 -5.57 -17.61
C SER A 243 -1.18 -4.45 -16.86
N SER A 244 -0.46 -3.75 -16.00
CA SER A 244 -0.91 -2.56 -15.27
C SER A 244 0.02 -1.39 -15.54
N GLY A 245 -0.52 -0.17 -15.48
CA GLY A 245 0.19 1.10 -15.59
C GLY A 245 0.50 1.76 -14.27
N GLY A 246 0.21 1.10 -13.16
CA GLY A 246 0.31 1.69 -11.82
C GLY A 246 -1.01 2.22 -11.29
N GLY A 247 -2.14 1.88 -11.92
CA GLY A 247 -3.47 2.17 -11.39
C GLY A 247 -3.71 1.47 -10.06
N GLY A 248 -4.56 2.04 -9.22
CA GLY A 248 -4.86 1.56 -7.87
C GLY A 248 -4.45 2.53 -6.77
N ALA A 249 -4.25 2.06 -5.55
CA ALA A 249 -3.88 2.91 -4.42
C ALA A 249 -2.95 2.21 -3.44
N SER A 250 -2.20 3.01 -2.67
CA SER A 250 -1.33 2.56 -1.59
C SER A 250 -1.77 3.10 -0.24
N GLY A 251 -1.40 2.42 0.83
CA GLY A 251 -1.63 2.86 2.19
C GLY A 251 -0.55 2.42 3.16
N SER A 252 -0.58 3.00 4.34
CA SER A 252 0.29 2.66 5.47
C SER A 252 -0.50 2.61 6.77
N TRP A 253 0.00 1.89 7.78
CA TRP A 253 -0.62 1.76 9.10
C TRP A 253 0.36 1.81 10.25
#